data_f1335482ef30257e1bb47f0e999ff0f4
#
_entry.id   f1335482ef30257e1bb47f0e999ff0f4
#
_cell.length_a   1.000
_cell.length_b   1.000
_cell.length_c   1.000
_cell.angle_alpha   90.00
_cell.angle_beta   90.00
_cell.angle_gamma   90.00
#
_symmetry.space_group_name_H-M   'P 1'
#
loop_
_entity.id
_entity.type
_entity.pdbx_description
1 polymer ?
#
loop_
_entity_poly.entity_id
_entity_poly.type
_entity_poly.pdbx_seq_one_letter_code
_entity_poly.pdbx_strand_id
1 'polypeptide(L)'
;MAERSAYFIENERTVIHKQDIKIQLEQLGIQKGMLLIVNADTLHMGYLNGGCQAVIEALMECVGYEGTIVVPTFTPQYKDPACQKDKPPRQQWQEIRKQALPFDRKLSEPMGADPFVYQFLRNDAVLR
;
A
#
# COMPACT_ATOMS: atom_id res chain seq x y z
N MET A 1 -18.22 21.30 -23.63
CA MET A 1 -19.17 21.72 -22.57
C MET A 1 -19.38 20.61 -21.53
N ALA A 2 -19.64 19.39 -21.96
CA ALA A 2 -19.73 18.24 -21.02
C ALA A 2 -18.41 17.98 -20.27
N GLU A 3 -17.27 18.14 -20.92
CA GLU A 3 -15.96 18.02 -20.33
C GLU A 3 -15.69 19.06 -19.23
N ARG A 4 -16.18 20.29 -19.42
CA ARG A 4 -16.08 21.33 -18.40
C ARG A 4 -16.90 20.99 -17.16
N SER A 5 -18.10 20.44 -17.33
CA SER A 5 -18.94 20.04 -16.21
C SER A 5 -18.30 18.93 -15.40
N ALA A 6 -17.74 17.91 -16.06
CA ALA A 6 -17.01 16.83 -15.41
C ALA A 6 -15.77 17.34 -14.65
N TYR A 7 -15.02 18.27 -15.26
CA TYR A 7 -13.87 18.89 -14.64
C TYR A 7 -14.24 19.67 -13.37
N PHE A 8 -15.31 20.44 -13.40
CA PHE A 8 -15.78 21.18 -12.22
C PHE A 8 -16.25 20.24 -11.10
N ILE A 9 -16.92 19.15 -11.42
CA ILE A 9 -17.33 18.14 -10.45
C ILE A 9 -16.10 17.51 -9.79
N GLU A 10 -15.06 17.22 -10.56
CA GLU A 10 -13.80 16.70 -10.01
C GLU A 10 -13.11 17.70 -9.09
N ASN A 11 -13.20 18.99 -9.37
CA ASN A 11 -12.61 20.01 -8.52
C ASN A 11 -13.30 20.17 -7.16
N GLU A 12 -14.50 19.62 -7.01
CA GLU A 12 -15.19 19.60 -5.71
C GLU A 12 -14.70 18.48 -4.79
N ARG A 13 -13.82 17.60 -5.28
CA ARG A 13 -13.25 16.55 -4.42
C ARG A 13 -12.47 17.17 -3.28
N THR A 14 -12.60 16.53 -2.11
CA THR A 14 -11.80 16.89 -0.94
C THR A 14 -10.32 16.73 -1.25
N VAL A 15 -9.57 17.80 -1.01
CA VAL A 15 -8.10 17.77 -1.11
C VAL A 15 -7.53 17.48 0.26
N ILE A 16 -6.68 16.47 0.34
CA ILE A 16 -6.06 16.01 1.58
C ILE A 16 -4.55 16.27 1.49
N HIS A 17 -4.04 16.99 2.46
CA HIS A 17 -2.62 17.26 2.60
C HIS A 17 -1.98 16.36 3.68
N LYS A 18 -0.68 16.21 3.63
CA LYS A 18 0.08 15.48 4.65
C LYS A 18 -0.28 15.93 6.08
N GLN A 19 -0.40 17.23 6.28
CA GLN A 19 -0.73 17.78 7.60
C GLN A 19 -2.12 17.37 8.10
N ASP A 20 -3.09 17.27 7.19
CA ASP A 20 -4.44 16.80 7.54
C ASP A 20 -4.41 15.35 8.02
N ILE A 21 -3.66 14.51 7.34
CA ILE A 21 -3.49 13.10 7.71
C ILE A 21 -2.81 13.00 9.08
N LYS A 22 -1.76 13.77 9.27
CA LYS A 22 -1.02 13.78 10.53
C LYS A 22 -1.90 14.17 11.71
N ILE A 23 -2.70 15.24 11.57
CA ILE A 23 -3.64 15.69 12.61
C ILE A 23 -4.64 14.58 12.93
N GLN A 24 -5.22 13.93 11.93
CA GLN A 24 -6.17 12.84 12.15
C GLN A 24 -5.54 11.64 12.84
N LEU A 25 -4.32 11.27 12.47
CA LEU A 25 -3.59 10.20 13.13
C LEU A 25 -3.32 10.51 14.60
N GLU A 26 -2.92 11.73 14.90
CA GLU A 26 -2.72 12.19 16.28
C GLU A 26 -4.02 12.18 17.08
N GLN A 27 -5.15 12.57 16.48
CA GLN A 27 -6.47 12.49 17.08
C GLN A 27 -6.92 11.06 17.36
N LEU A 28 -6.51 10.10 16.55
CA LEU A 28 -6.73 8.67 16.79
C LEU A 28 -5.88 8.11 17.95
N GLY A 29 -4.91 8.87 18.43
CA GLY A 29 -4.06 8.47 19.53
C GLY A 29 -2.70 7.94 19.11
N ILE A 30 -2.31 8.09 17.84
CA ILE A 30 -0.98 7.71 17.37
C ILE A 30 0.07 8.62 18.03
N GLN A 31 1.06 8.02 18.64
CA GLN A 31 2.12 8.70 19.39
C GLN A 31 3.52 8.25 18.95
N LYS A 32 4.50 9.05 19.29
CA LYS A 32 5.91 8.72 19.08
C LYS A 32 6.27 7.39 19.73
N GLY A 33 7.03 6.58 19.03
CA GLY A 33 7.50 5.29 19.52
C GLY A 33 6.55 4.12 19.28
N MET A 34 5.35 4.36 18.76
CA MET A 34 4.40 3.27 18.48
C MET A 34 4.85 2.38 17.34
N LEU A 35 4.48 1.11 17.42
CA LEU A 35 4.53 0.17 16.31
C LEU A 35 3.16 0.14 15.65
N LEU A 36 3.12 0.45 14.36
CA LEU A 36 1.89 0.44 13.56
C LEU A 36 1.93 -0.65 12.51
N ILE A 37 0.84 -1.38 12.39
CA ILE A 37 0.56 -2.23 11.22
C ILE A 37 -0.46 -1.47 10.38
N VAL A 38 -0.10 -1.11 9.16
CA VAL A 38 -0.89 -0.23 8.31
C VAL A 38 -1.42 -0.98 7.10
N ASN A 39 -2.75 -0.99 7.00
CA ASN A 39 -3.45 -1.37 5.78
C ASN A 39 -4.15 -0.12 5.23
N ALA A 40 -3.69 0.37 4.11
CA ALA A 40 -4.22 1.59 3.51
C ALA A 40 -5.09 1.30 2.29
N ASP A 41 -6.17 2.06 2.17
CA ASP A 41 -7.01 2.11 0.97
C ASP A 41 -6.96 3.55 0.45
N THR A 42 -5.89 3.88 -0.26
CA THR A 42 -5.65 5.25 -0.73
C THR A 42 -6.50 5.64 -1.92
N LEU A 43 -7.03 4.67 -2.66
CA LEU A 43 -7.89 4.93 -3.82
C LEU A 43 -9.22 5.57 -3.42
N HIS A 44 -9.66 5.39 -2.19
CA HIS A 44 -10.92 5.95 -1.66
C HIS A 44 -10.71 7.18 -0.74
N MET A 45 -9.51 7.70 -0.64
CA MET A 45 -9.20 8.84 0.22
C MET A 45 -9.50 10.21 -0.41
N GLY A 46 -9.85 10.27 -1.68
CA GLY A 46 -10.02 11.51 -2.42
C GLY A 46 -8.72 11.97 -3.09
N TYR A 47 -8.52 13.27 -3.20
CA TYR A 47 -7.29 13.80 -3.81
C TYR A 47 -6.20 13.94 -2.75
N LEU A 48 -5.17 13.09 -2.85
CA LEU A 48 -3.99 13.16 -1.97
C LEU A 48 -2.94 14.07 -2.59
N ASN A 49 -2.71 15.22 -1.98
CA ASN A 49 -1.63 16.10 -2.38
C ASN A 49 -0.28 15.46 -2.04
N GLY A 50 0.50 15.13 -3.05
CA GLY A 50 1.74 14.37 -2.91
C GLY A 50 1.54 12.85 -3.00
N GLY A 51 0.33 12.38 -3.23
CA GLY A 51 0.03 10.96 -3.42
C GLY A 51 0.27 10.11 -2.17
N CYS A 52 0.54 8.84 -2.38
CA CYS A 52 0.78 7.90 -1.27
C CYS A 52 1.98 8.28 -0.40
N GLN A 53 2.97 8.97 -0.95
CA GLN A 53 4.12 9.41 -0.18
C GLN A 53 3.71 10.37 0.95
N ALA A 54 2.69 11.21 0.73
CA ALA A 54 2.17 12.09 1.78
C ALA A 54 1.64 11.29 2.97
N VAL A 55 0.96 10.17 2.73
CA VAL A 55 0.47 9.27 3.78
C VAL A 55 1.64 8.64 4.54
N ILE A 56 2.64 8.16 3.81
CA ILE A 56 3.83 7.53 4.39
C ILE A 56 4.58 8.51 5.29
N GLU A 57 4.82 9.73 4.80
CA GLU A 57 5.53 10.75 5.58
C GLU A 57 4.72 11.20 6.80
N ALA A 58 3.41 11.31 6.69
CA ALA A 58 2.56 11.60 7.84
C ALA A 58 2.68 10.51 8.93
N LEU A 59 2.67 9.25 8.54
CA LEU A 59 2.88 8.13 9.46
C LEU A 59 4.26 8.17 10.12
N MET A 60 5.29 8.39 9.31
CA MET A 60 6.68 8.48 9.81
C MET A 60 6.85 9.63 10.80
N GLU A 61 6.28 10.79 10.51
CA GLU A 61 6.34 11.95 11.40
C GLU A 61 5.58 11.72 12.71
N CYS A 62 4.45 11.00 12.66
CA CYS A 62 3.69 10.68 13.86
C CYS A 62 4.41 9.73 14.81
N VAL A 63 5.04 8.68 14.29
CA VAL A 63 5.72 7.68 15.14
C VAL A 63 7.17 8.04 15.45
N GLY A 64 7.79 8.87 14.63
CA GLY A 64 9.17 9.32 14.80
C GLY A 64 10.21 8.21 14.66
N TYR A 65 11.46 8.52 14.99
CA TYR A 65 12.58 7.58 14.89
C TYR A 65 12.45 6.36 15.79
N GLU A 66 11.77 6.49 16.89
CA GLU A 66 11.56 5.40 17.85
C GLU A 66 10.40 4.48 17.45
N GLY A 67 9.59 4.92 16.50
CA GLY A 67 8.46 4.16 16.01
C GLY A 67 8.81 3.16 14.92
N THR A 68 7.89 2.26 14.65
CA THR A 68 8.01 1.25 13.59
C THR A 68 6.73 1.19 12.78
N ILE A 69 6.87 1.19 11.48
CA ILE A 69 5.74 1.02 10.55
C ILE A 69 5.91 -0.31 9.82
N VAL A 70 4.89 -1.14 9.87
CA VAL A 70 4.82 -2.44 9.21
C VAL A 70 3.67 -2.40 8.20
N VAL A 71 3.98 -2.70 6.95
CA VAL A 71 3.00 -2.73 5.87
C VAL A 71 2.97 -4.15 5.27
N PRO A 72 1.82 -4.85 5.33
CA PRO A 72 1.70 -6.15 4.68
C PRO A 72 1.89 -6.03 3.17
N THR A 73 2.77 -6.87 2.61
CA THR A 73 3.05 -6.91 1.17
C THR A 73 2.83 -8.33 0.68
N PHE A 74 1.62 -8.61 0.21
CA PHE A 74 1.26 -9.95 -0.22
C PHE A 74 1.76 -10.26 -1.62
N THR A 75 2.23 -11.49 -1.79
CA THR A 75 2.70 -12.03 -3.07
C THR A 75 1.93 -13.31 -3.41
N PRO A 76 0.63 -13.20 -3.75
CA PRO A 76 -0.22 -14.37 -3.98
C PRO A 76 0.27 -15.25 -5.14
N GLN A 77 1.03 -14.70 -6.08
CA GLN A 77 1.62 -15.45 -7.20
C GLN A 77 2.63 -16.52 -6.76
N TYR A 78 3.14 -16.43 -5.52
CA TYR A 78 4.07 -17.42 -4.95
C TYR A 78 3.36 -18.49 -4.10
N LYS A 79 2.04 -18.41 -3.94
CA LYS A 79 1.27 -19.44 -3.25
C LYS A 79 1.24 -20.71 -4.06
N ASP A 80 1.15 -21.84 -3.37
CA ASP A 80 0.86 -23.12 -4.03
C ASP A 80 -0.37 -23.01 -4.92
N PRO A 81 -0.37 -23.62 -6.13
CA PRO A 81 -1.50 -23.52 -7.03
C PRO A 81 -2.82 -23.97 -6.42
N ALA A 82 -2.79 -24.91 -5.49
CA ALA A 82 -3.99 -25.35 -4.78
C ALA A 82 -4.59 -24.28 -3.85
N CYS A 83 -3.79 -23.29 -3.45
CA CYS A 83 -4.17 -22.23 -2.51
C CYS A 83 -4.46 -20.89 -3.20
N GLN A 84 -4.32 -20.82 -4.52
CA GLN A 84 -4.60 -19.60 -5.26
C GLN A 84 -6.11 -19.39 -5.42
N LYS A 85 -6.53 -18.12 -5.48
CA LYS A 85 -7.93 -17.76 -5.70
C LYS A 85 -8.40 -18.22 -7.07
N ASP A 86 -7.64 -17.90 -8.10
CA ASP A 86 -7.87 -18.35 -9.47
C ASP A 86 -6.92 -19.52 -9.75
N LYS A 87 -7.38 -20.73 -9.45
CA LYS A 87 -6.56 -21.93 -9.56
C LYS A 87 -6.24 -22.27 -11.01
N PRO A 88 -4.98 -22.52 -11.35
CA PRO A 88 -4.65 -23.09 -12.64
C PRO A 88 -5.18 -24.53 -12.78
N PRO A 89 -5.22 -25.09 -14.00
CA PRO A 89 -5.68 -26.48 -14.19
C PRO A 89 -4.90 -27.46 -13.31
N ARG A 90 -5.62 -28.35 -12.66
CA ARG A 90 -5.03 -29.29 -11.68
C ARG A 90 -3.91 -30.14 -12.26
N GLN A 91 -4.01 -30.48 -13.54
CA GLN A 91 -3.00 -31.25 -14.25
C GLN A 91 -1.64 -30.54 -14.33
N GLN A 92 -1.63 -29.21 -14.19
CA GLN A 92 -0.42 -28.40 -14.26
C GLN A 92 0.25 -28.16 -12.91
N TRP A 93 -0.41 -28.52 -11.81
CA TRP A 93 0.09 -28.15 -10.46
C TRP A 93 1.48 -28.68 -10.16
N GLN A 94 1.77 -29.93 -10.55
CA GLN A 94 3.10 -30.49 -10.30
C GLN A 94 4.18 -29.76 -11.08
N GLU A 95 3.92 -29.41 -12.32
CA GLU A 95 4.87 -28.68 -13.15
C GLU A 95 5.07 -27.24 -12.64
N ILE A 96 4.00 -26.59 -12.21
CA ILE A 96 4.07 -25.27 -11.57
C ILE A 96 4.95 -25.33 -10.32
N ARG A 97 4.79 -26.33 -9.47
CA ARG A 97 5.62 -26.50 -8.27
C ARG A 97 7.08 -26.72 -8.59
N LYS A 98 7.36 -27.51 -9.64
CA LYS A 98 8.76 -27.77 -10.07
C LYS A 98 9.45 -26.54 -10.62
N GLN A 99 8.71 -25.69 -11.30
CA GLN A 99 9.25 -24.50 -11.96
C GLN A 99 9.01 -23.21 -11.17
N ALA A 100 8.49 -23.31 -9.97
CA ALA A 100 8.23 -22.15 -9.12
C ALA A 100 9.51 -21.36 -8.85
N LEU A 101 9.44 -20.06 -9.06
CA LEU A 101 10.54 -19.16 -8.72
C LEU A 101 10.58 -18.94 -7.20
N PRO A 102 11.75 -18.89 -6.60
CA PRO A 102 11.87 -18.56 -5.19
C PRO A 102 11.48 -17.10 -4.95
N PHE A 103 10.96 -16.83 -3.76
CA PHE A 103 10.72 -15.45 -3.34
C PHE A 103 12.04 -14.71 -3.21
N ASP A 104 12.09 -13.52 -3.79
CA ASP A 104 13.20 -12.58 -3.65
C ASP A 104 12.66 -11.25 -3.11
N ARG A 105 13.24 -10.78 -2.01
CA ARG A 105 12.77 -9.56 -1.34
C ARG A 105 12.84 -8.30 -2.18
N LYS A 106 13.71 -8.25 -3.19
CA LYS A 106 13.83 -7.12 -4.11
C LYS A 106 12.97 -7.26 -5.35
N LEU A 107 12.95 -8.47 -5.91
CA LEU A 107 12.39 -8.71 -7.24
C LEU A 107 10.94 -9.19 -7.20
N SER A 108 10.52 -9.84 -6.11
CA SER A 108 9.14 -10.34 -6.01
C SER A 108 8.18 -9.18 -5.75
N GLU A 109 7.45 -8.79 -6.78
CA GLU A 109 6.49 -7.69 -6.66
C GLU A 109 5.26 -8.09 -5.86
N PRO A 110 4.69 -7.17 -5.07
CA PRO A 110 3.36 -7.38 -4.50
C PRO A 110 2.32 -7.41 -5.61
N MET A 111 1.27 -8.20 -5.44
CA MET A 111 0.16 -8.24 -6.39
C MET A 111 -1.17 -8.00 -5.69
N GLY A 112 -2.07 -7.28 -6.37
CA GLY A 112 -3.38 -6.92 -5.84
C GLY A 112 -3.31 -5.96 -4.65
N ALA A 113 -2.21 -5.23 -4.52
CA ALA A 113 -2.00 -4.29 -3.44
C ALA A 113 -2.46 -2.87 -3.81
N ASP A 114 -2.81 -2.09 -2.79
CA ASP A 114 -3.02 -0.65 -2.94
C ASP A 114 -1.73 0.04 -3.40
N PRO A 115 -1.81 1.13 -4.18
CA PRO A 115 -0.63 1.91 -4.57
C PRO A 115 0.28 2.33 -3.41
N PHE A 116 -0.27 2.48 -2.21
CA PHE A 116 0.48 2.75 -0.99
C PHE A 116 1.58 1.71 -0.73
N VAL A 117 1.30 0.44 -0.94
CA VAL A 117 2.27 -0.64 -0.72
C VAL A 117 3.48 -0.50 -1.65
N TYR A 118 3.22 -0.25 -2.93
CA TYR A 118 4.29 -0.06 -3.91
C TYR A 118 5.15 1.18 -3.59
N GLN A 119 4.50 2.26 -3.20
CA GLN A 119 5.21 3.49 -2.82
C GLN A 119 6.00 3.30 -1.53
N PHE A 120 5.46 2.57 -0.56
CA PHE A 120 6.15 2.26 0.68
C PHE A 120 7.47 1.52 0.44
N LEU A 121 7.46 0.53 -0.44
CA LEU A 121 8.65 -0.24 -0.79
C LEU A 121 9.76 0.59 -1.48
N ARG A 122 9.41 1.75 -2.03
CA ARG A 122 10.39 2.66 -2.66
C ARG A 122 11.16 3.51 -1.66
N ASN A 123 10.65 3.63 -0.44
CA ASN A 123 11.35 4.42 0.57
C ASN A 123 12.64 3.74 1.01
N ASP A 124 13.69 4.53 1.20
CA ASP A 124 14.97 4.05 1.69
C ASP A 124 14.81 3.45 3.09
N ALA A 125 15.66 2.50 3.42
CA ALA A 125 15.68 1.79 4.70
C ALA A 125 14.44 0.92 4.98
N VAL A 126 13.51 0.76 4.04
CA VAL A 126 12.44 -0.23 4.16
C VAL A 126 13.02 -1.63 3.97
N LEU A 127 12.77 -2.48 4.94
CA LEU A 127 13.18 -3.89 4.92
C LEU A 127 11.99 -4.77 4.53
N ARG A 128 12.25 -5.81 3.79
CA ARG A 128 11.21 -6.77 3.38
C ARG A 128 11.69 -8.21 3.58
#